data_e4d701f5ae1594071f9a13ff5cbaabd2
#
_entry.id   e4d701f5ae1594071f9a13ff5cbaabd2
#
_cell.length_a   1.000
_cell.length_b   1.000
_cell.length_c   1.000
_cell.angle_alpha   90.00
_cell.angle_beta   90.00
_cell.angle_gamma   90.00
#
_symmetry.space_group_name_H-M   'P 1'
#
loop_
_entity.id
_entity.type
_entity.pdbx_description
1 polymer ?
#
loop_
_entity_poly.entity_id
_entity_poly.type
_entity_poly.pdbx_seq_one_letter_code
_entity_poly.pdbx_strand_id
1 'polypeptide(L)'
;MTDPTQAPHIFSSARRAAARDRMVRSANADALFLHRRMSEDILDRLADVTRDFRDALLVGCADIELVAALRARGLTLTCVDPAALPAIRVGGVQAQEDALPFEENSFDLIVAAGTLDSVNDLPGALIVMRRLLRPDGMLIGAFFGAGSLGKLRRILIAADDDRPAQRIHPLVDVRAMGDLLSRAGLALPVADADILTVRYGSLFALLADLRAMGAGNMLASPPPPLTRASLMRATELFAQASDADGKLSENFTLIHFAGWKPDPSQPKPARRGSAAVSLVDALRRKD
;
A
#
# COMPACT_ATOMS: atom_id res chain seq x y z
N MET A 1 15.61 27.43 9.17
CA MET A 1 14.28 27.92 8.72
C MET A 1 13.86 26.99 7.60
N THR A 2 12.91 26.11 7.86
CA THR A 2 12.33 25.23 6.84
C THR A 2 11.41 26.06 5.95
N ASP A 3 11.56 25.93 4.64
CA ASP A 3 10.70 26.58 3.64
C ASP A 3 9.24 26.14 3.89
N PRO A 4 8.30 27.05 4.13
CA PRO A 4 6.91 26.73 4.43
C PRO A 4 6.15 26.12 3.24
N THR A 5 6.77 26.06 2.05
CA THR A 5 6.21 25.42 0.84
C THR A 5 6.61 23.95 0.71
N GLN A 6 7.51 23.44 1.52
CA GLN A 6 7.96 22.06 1.46
C GLN A 6 7.05 21.17 2.34
N ALA A 7 6.45 20.13 1.75
CA ALA A 7 5.66 19.14 2.50
C ALA A 7 6.49 18.60 3.67
N PRO A 8 5.90 18.40 4.85
CA PRO A 8 6.64 17.92 6.01
C PRO A 8 7.24 16.54 5.74
N HIS A 9 8.55 16.40 5.90
CA HIS A 9 9.25 15.11 5.81
C HIS A 9 8.92 14.22 7.03
N ILE A 10 7.80 13.54 6.97
CA ILE A 10 7.35 12.60 8.01
C ILE A 10 8.17 11.31 7.96
N PHE A 11 8.47 10.85 6.73
CA PHE A 11 9.17 9.60 6.48
C PHE A 11 10.57 9.82 5.93
N SER A 12 11.50 8.93 6.30
CA SER A 12 12.87 8.92 5.78
C SER A 12 12.98 8.03 4.55
N SER A 13 13.23 8.61 3.38
CA SER A 13 13.48 7.85 2.14
C SER A 13 14.65 6.88 2.29
N ALA A 14 15.71 7.27 3.02
CA ALA A 14 16.85 6.39 3.27
C ALA A 14 16.48 5.17 4.14
N ARG A 15 15.64 5.34 5.16
CA ARG A 15 15.16 4.22 6.00
C ARG A 15 14.23 3.29 5.21
N ARG A 16 13.34 3.85 4.39
CA ARG A 16 12.48 3.10 3.46
C ARG A 16 13.32 2.25 2.52
N ALA A 17 14.26 2.87 1.80
CA ALA A 17 15.16 2.16 0.89
C ALA A 17 15.95 1.05 1.60
N ALA A 18 16.56 1.35 2.75
CA ALA A 18 17.33 0.37 3.53
C ALA A 18 16.46 -0.81 4.03
N ALA A 19 15.19 -0.57 4.39
CA ALA A 19 14.26 -1.62 4.82
C ALA A 19 13.88 -2.54 3.64
N ARG A 20 13.58 -1.98 2.48
CA ARG A 20 13.26 -2.72 1.25
C ARG A 20 14.47 -3.47 0.70
N ASP A 21 15.66 -2.89 0.73
CA ASP A 21 16.91 -3.57 0.40
C ASP A 21 17.18 -4.77 1.32
N ARG A 22 16.94 -4.61 2.61
CA ARG A 22 17.07 -5.69 3.60
C ARG A 22 16.07 -6.82 3.34
N MET A 23 14.84 -6.50 2.98
CA MET A 23 13.81 -7.46 2.58
C MET A 23 14.33 -8.37 1.45
N VAL A 24 14.94 -7.80 0.41
CA VAL A 24 15.53 -8.57 -0.69
C VAL A 24 16.72 -9.41 -0.22
N ARG A 25 17.60 -8.84 0.61
CA ARG A 25 18.79 -9.58 1.13
C ARG A 25 18.40 -10.72 2.06
N SER A 26 17.31 -10.61 2.81
CA SER A 26 16.87 -11.67 3.72
C SER A 26 16.46 -12.94 2.99
N ALA A 27 16.07 -12.83 1.71
CA ALA A 27 15.57 -13.91 0.86
C ALA A 27 14.50 -14.81 1.52
N ASN A 28 13.78 -14.27 2.50
CA ASN A 28 12.74 -14.98 3.22
C ASN A 28 11.40 -14.78 2.50
N ALA A 29 11.10 -15.66 1.54
CA ALA A 29 9.87 -15.59 0.76
C ALA A 29 8.61 -15.79 1.64
N ASP A 30 8.69 -16.59 2.69
CA ASP A 30 7.55 -16.85 3.58
C ASP A 30 7.14 -15.59 4.35
N ALA A 31 8.09 -14.72 4.70
CA ALA A 31 7.80 -13.46 5.37
C ALA A 31 7.10 -12.44 4.44
N LEU A 32 7.08 -12.64 3.13
CA LEU A 32 6.42 -11.74 2.17
C LEU A 32 4.94 -12.08 1.94
N PHE A 33 4.33 -12.89 2.81
CA PHE A 33 2.95 -13.36 2.64
C PHE A 33 1.92 -12.23 2.49
N LEU A 34 2.12 -11.08 3.14
CA LEU A 34 1.24 -9.91 2.98
C LEU A 34 1.46 -9.21 1.62
N HIS A 35 2.70 -9.12 1.14
CA HIS A 35 2.97 -8.61 -0.21
C HIS A 35 2.38 -9.53 -1.26
N ARG A 36 2.52 -10.85 -1.08
CA ARG A 36 1.91 -11.86 -1.97
C ARG A 36 0.39 -11.72 -1.99
N ARG A 37 -0.24 -11.59 -0.81
CA ARG A 37 -1.69 -11.37 -0.73
C ARG A 37 -2.12 -10.11 -1.48
N MET A 38 -1.43 -8.97 -1.30
CA MET A 38 -1.69 -7.75 -2.09
C MET A 38 -1.56 -8.00 -3.60
N SER A 39 -0.54 -8.76 -4.01
CA SER A 39 -0.32 -9.10 -5.42
C SER A 39 -1.43 -9.96 -6.01
N GLU A 40 -1.86 -10.99 -5.28
CA GLU A 40 -2.98 -11.86 -5.65
C GLU A 40 -4.27 -11.05 -5.82
N ASP A 41 -4.62 -10.21 -4.84
CA ASP A 41 -5.81 -9.37 -4.89
C ASP A 41 -5.77 -8.35 -6.05
N ILE A 42 -4.60 -7.78 -6.36
CA ILE A 42 -4.42 -6.89 -7.52
C ILE A 42 -4.64 -7.68 -8.83
N LEU A 43 -4.07 -8.88 -8.96
CA LEU A 43 -4.21 -9.71 -10.15
C LEU A 43 -5.65 -10.19 -10.36
N ASP A 44 -6.35 -10.55 -9.30
CA ASP A 44 -7.77 -10.94 -9.34
C ASP A 44 -8.63 -9.77 -9.81
N ARG A 45 -8.44 -8.57 -9.24
CA ARG A 45 -9.16 -7.35 -9.68
C ARG A 45 -8.86 -6.98 -11.12
N LEU A 46 -7.61 -7.16 -11.58
CA LEU A 46 -7.24 -6.95 -12.97
C LEU A 46 -7.86 -7.99 -13.92
N ALA A 47 -8.21 -9.18 -13.43
CA ALA A 47 -8.91 -10.18 -14.24
C ALA A 47 -10.36 -9.81 -14.53
N ASP A 48 -11.00 -9.02 -13.66
CA ASP A 48 -12.37 -8.54 -13.84
C ASP A 48 -12.45 -7.32 -14.78
N VAL A 49 -11.30 -6.71 -15.13
CA VAL A 49 -11.26 -5.55 -16.04
C VAL A 49 -11.29 -6.03 -17.48
N THR A 50 -12.30 -5.60 -18.23
CA THR A 50 -12.47 -5.95 -19.66
C THR A 50 -11.59 -5.16 -20.63
N ARG A 51 -10.83 -4.17 -20.11
CA ARG A 51 -9.96 -3.34 -20.91
C ARG A 51 -8.61 -4.01 -21.14
N ASP A 52 -8.14 -3.94 -22.38
CA ASP A 52 -6.80 -4.39 -22.74
C ASP A 52 -5.75 -3.33 -22.39
N PHE A 53 -4.69 -3.75 -21.75
CA PHE A 53 -3.52 -2.94 -21.43
C PHE A 53 -2.31 -3.45 -22.19
N ARG A 54 -1.38 -2.54 -22.54
CA ARG A 54 -0.12 -2.85 -23.23
C ARG A 54 1.10 -2.42 -22.43
N ASP A 55 1.19 -1.12 -22.11
CA ASP A 55 2.33 -0.53 -21.45
C ASP A 55 2.00 -0.31 -19.97
N ALA A 56 2.64 -1.07 -19.10
CA ALA A 56 2.37 -1.03 -17.68
C ALA A 56 3.58 -0.53 -16.88
N LEU A 57 3.32 0.27 -15.82
CA LEU A 57 4.28 0.66 -14.81
C LEU A 57 3.95 -0.07 -13.51
N LEU A 58 4.91 -0.84 -12.98
CA LEU A 58 4.83 -1.39 -11.63
C LEU A 58 5.67 -0.52 -10.68
N VAL A 59 5.02 0.03 -9.67
CA VAL A 59 5.63 0.79 -8.57
C VAL A 59 5.62 -0.07 -7.32
N GLY A 60 6.80 -0.54 -6.91
CA GLY A 60 6.97 -1.49 -5.82
C GLY A 60 7.20 -2.93 -6.30
N CYS A 61 8.47 -3.34 -6.22
CA CYS A 61 8.97 -4.61 -6.77
C CYS A 61 9.31 -5.62 -5.67
N ALA A 62 8.57 -5.60 -4.56
CA ALA A 62 8.79 -6.53 -3.45
C ALA A 62 8.52 -7.98 -3.85
N ASP A 63 7.43 -8.21 -4.54
CA ASP A 63 6.99 -9.52 -5.01
C ASP A 63 7.37 -9.74 -6.47
N ILE A 64 8.30 -10.70 -6.70
CA ILE A 64 8.74 -11.07 -8.07
C ILE A 64 7.68 -11.88 -8.82
N GLU A 65 6.76 -12.55 -8.12
CA GLU A 65 5.69 -13.32 -8.75
C GLU A 65 4.69 -12.38 -9.41
N LEU A 66 4.41 -11.22 -8.80
CA LEU A 66 3.61 -10.17 -9.44
C LEU A 66 4.26 -9.67 -10.74
N VAL A 67 5.59 -9.44 -10.73
CA VAL A 67 6.33 -9.04 -11.93
C VAL A 67 6.21 -10.09 -13.03
N ALA A 68 6.37 -11.37 -12.68
CA ALA A 68 6.24 -12.48 -13.61
C ALA A 68 4.81 -12.60 -14.17
N ALA A 69 3.80 -12.49 -13.32
CA ALA A 69 2.39 -12.57 -13.69
C ALA A 69 1.97 -11.43 -14.63
N LEU A 70 2.41 -10.19 -14.36
CA LEU A 70 2.12 -9.04 -15.24
C LEU A 70 2.80 -9.22 -16.61
N ARG A 71 4.04 -9.70 -16.66
CA ARG A 71 4.72 -10.01 -17.92
C ARG A 71 4.04 -11.15 -18.69
N ALA A 72 3.58 -12.19 -17.99
CA ALA A 72 2.86 -13.32 -18.59
C ALA A 72 1.52 -12.92 -19.22
N ARG A 73 0.92 -11.80 -18.79
CA ARG A 73 -0.26 -11.19 -19.44
C ARG A 73 0.07 -10.47 -20.76
N GLY A 74 1.32 -10.47 -21.20
CA GLY A 74 1.75 -9.82 -22.43
C GLY A 74 2.01 -8.30 -22.29
N LEU A 75 2.11 -7.80 -21.04
CA LEU A 75 2.38 -6.38 -20.79
C LEU A 75 3.84 -6.05 -21.01
N THR A 76 4.11 -4.92 -21.69
CA THR A 76 5.41 -4.25 -21.68
C THR A 76 5.59 -3.60 -20.31
N LEU A 77 6.29 -4.29 -19.41
CA LEU A 77 6.35 -3.90 -18.00
C LEU A 77 7.61 -3.09 -17.69
N THR A 78 7.42 -1.83 -17.31
CA THR A 78 8.43 -0.99 -16.66
C THR A 78 8.31 -1.13 -15.15
N CYS A 79 9.42 -1.32 -14.43
CA CYS A 79 9.44 -1.52 -13.00
C CYS A 79 10.16 -0.38 -12.29
N VAL A 80 9.61 0.08 -11.17
CA VAL A 80 10.20 1.10 -10.30
C VAL A 80 10.09 0.67 -8.84
N ASP A 81 11.12 0.95 -8.06
CA ASP A 81 11.08 0.77 -6.61
C ASP A 81 11.84 1.92 -5.92
N PRO A 82 11.40 2.42 -4.74
CA PRO A 82 12.14 3.43 -4.00
C PRO A 82 13.49 2.94 -3.47
N ALA A 83 13.76 1.64 -3.51
CA ALA A 83 15.02 1.02 -3.11
C ALA A 83 15.76 0.39 -4.30
N ALA A 84 17.09 0.37 -4.21
CA ALA A 84 17.94 -0.08 -5.32
C ALA A 84 17.82 -1.58 -5.58
N LEU A 85 17.89 -2.44 -4.55
CA LEU A 85 17.92 -3.88 -4.75
C LEU A 85 16.63 -4.46 -5.32
N PRO A 86 15.42 -4.09 -4.85
CA PRO A 86 14.19 -4.54 -5.50
C PRO A 86 14.11 -4.11 -6.97
N ALA A 87 14.50 -2.86 -7.29
CA ALA A 87 14.52 -2.35 -8.67
C ALA A 87 15.48 -3.15 -9.55
N ILE A 88 16.74 -3.29 -9.13
CA ILE A 88 17.80 -4.00 -9.89
C ILE A 88 17.40 -5.46 -10.13
N ARG A 89 16.82 -6.13 -9.13
CA ARG A 89 16.43 -7.55 -9.22
C ARG A 89 15.49 -7.84 -10.39
N VAL A 90 14.67 -6.87 -10.80
CA VAL A 90 13.67 -7.02 -11.88
C VAL A 90 14.04 -6.26 -13.16
N GLY A 91 15.23 -5.65 -13.20
CA GLY A 91 15.67 -4.80 -14.32
C GLY A 91 14.95 -3.45 -14.37
N GLY A 92 14.53 -2.93 -13.22
CA GLY A 92 13.80 -1.67 -13.08
C GLY A 92 14.68 -0.49 -12.67
N VAL A 93 14.04 0.64 -12.42
CA VAL A 93 14.63 1.93 -12.06
C VAL A 93 14.40 2.23 -10.58
N GLN A 94 15.38 2.78 -9.90
CA GLN A 94 15.17 3.32 -8.56
C GLN A 94 14.61 4.74 -8.65
N ALA A 95 13.39 4.98 -8.14
CA ALA A 95 12.79 6.31 -8.04
C ALA A 95 11.74 6.36 -6.93
N GLN A 96 11.50 7.56 -6.38
CA GLN A 96 10.42 7.79 -5.42
C GLN A 96 9.07 7.90 -6.14
N GLU A 97 8.00 7.56 -5.48
CA GLU A 97 6.65 7.50 -6.02
C GLU A 97 6.10 8.88 -6.42
N ASP A 98 6.57 9.93 -5.76
CA ASP A 98 6.25 11.34 -6.01
C ASP A 98 7.18 12.02 -7.03
N ALA A 99 8.20 11.30 -7.53
CA ALA A 99 9.20 11.79 -8.47
C ALA A 99 9.58 10.75 -9.54
N LEU A 100 8.57 10.15 -10.19
CA LEU A 100 8.75 9.13 -11.23
C LEU A 100 9.32 9.76 -12.52
N PRO A 101 10.44 9.23 -13.08
CA PRO A 101 11.18 9.85 -14.18
C PRO A 101 10.66 9.40 -15.56
N PHE A 102 9.35 9.50 -15.79
CA PHE A 102 8.73 9.11 -17.06
C PHE A 102 7.93 10.25 -17.67
N GLU A 103 7.69 10.18 -18.96
CA GLU A 103 6.89 11.15 -19.70
C GLU A 103 5.39 10.96 -19.40
N GLU A 104 4.63 12.04 -19.53
CA GLU A 104 3.17 11.99 -19.41
C GLU A 104 2.54 11.11 -20.49
N ASN A 105 1.44 10.46 -20.18
CA ASN A 105 0.69 9.58 -21.09
C ASN A 105 1.52 8.40 -21.66
N SER A 106 2.43 7.86 -20.87
CA SER A 106 3.30 6.74 -21.27
C SER A 106 2.70 5.37 -21.01
N PHE A 107 1.78 5.26 -20.05
CA PHE A 107 1.28 3.96 -19.58
C PHE A 107 -0.24 3.85 -19.68
N ASP A 108 -0.73 2.64 -19.98
CA ASP A 108 -2.16 2.29 -19.95
C ASP A 108 -2.56 1.82 -18.55
N LEU A 109 -1.61 1.20 -17.82
CA LEU A 109 -1.81 0.63 -16.50
C LEU A 109 -0.67 1.06 -15.57
N ILE A 110 -1.03 1.50 -14.37
CA ILE A 110 -0.07 1.66 -13.27
C ILE A 110 -0.52 0.78 -12.11
N VAL A 111 0.39 -0.10 -11.67
CA VAL A 111 0.19 -0.95 -10.49
C VAL A 111 1.09 -0.46 -9.37
N ALA A 112 0.52 -0.05 -8.23
CA ALA A 112 1.28 0.37 -7.06
C ALA A 112 1.15 -0.68 -5.94
N ALA A 113 2.24 -1.43 -5.67
CA ALA A 113 2.21 -2.59 -4.78
C ALA A 113 3.11 -2.40 -3.55
N GLY A 114 2.50 -2.16 -2.39
CA GLY A 114 3.14 -2.14 -1.08
C GLY A 114 4.18 -1.04 -0.88
N THR A 115 3.96 0.16 -1.43
CA THR A 115 4.89 1.29 -1.28
C THR A 115 4.26 2.58 -0.78
N LEU A 116 2.94 2.75 -0.95
CA LEU A 116 2.28 4.05 -0.70
C LEU A 116 1.98 4.35 0.77
N ASP A 117 2.18 3.41 1.67
CA ASP A 117 1.96 3.55 3.11
C ASP A 117 2.87 4.55 3.81
N SER A 118 4.00 4.88 3.20
CA SER A 118 5.06 5.70 3.81
C SER A 118 5.68 6.72 2.84
N VAL A 119 4.90 7.23 1.89
CA VAL A 119 5.28 8.31 0.97
C VAL A 119 5.04 9.66 1.64
N ASN A 120 5.99 10.59 1.54
CA ASN A 120 5.87 11.92 2.16
C ASN A 120 4.78 12.77 1.51
N ASP A 121 4.69 12.77 0.19
CA ASP A 121 3.64 13.44 -0.57
C ASP A 121 2.79 12.42 -1.32
N LEU A 122 1.92 11.71 -0.60
CA LEU A 122 0.99 10.76 -1.21
C LEU A 122 0.03 11.42 -2.21
N PRO A 123 -0.56 12.61 -1.94
CA PRO A 123 -1.34 13.33 -2.95
C PRO A 123 -0.53 13.62 -4.22
N GLY A 124 0.70 14.10 -4.09
CA GLY A 124 1.60 14.36 -5.22
C GLY A 124 1.93 13.09 -6.00
N ALA A 125 2.21 11.98 -5.32
CA ALA A 125 2.45 10.68 -5.96
C ALA A 125 1.27 10.22 -6.82
N LEU A 126 0.04 10.34 -6.31
CA LEU A 126 -1.18 10.00 -7.06
C LEU A 126 -1.38 10.92 -8.28
N ILE A 127 -1.08 12.23 -8.14
CA ILE A 127 -1.14 13.17 -9.26
C ILE A 127 -0.10 12.83 -10.32
N VAL A 128 1.13 12.52 -9.92
CA VAL A 128 2.21 12.07 -10.83
C VAL A 128 1.76 10.80 -11.56
N MET A 129 1.31 9.78 -10.86
CA MET A 129 0.83 8.54 -11.48
C MET A 129 -0.32 8.80 -12.47
N ARG A 130 -1.31 9.64 -12.10
CA ARG A 130 -2.38 10.02 -13.03
C ARG A 130 -1.87 10.72 -14.29
N ARG A 131 -0.85 11.58 -14.17
CA ARG A 131 -0.25 12.27 -15.35
C ARG A 131 0.45 11.29 -16.29
N LEU A 132 1.11 10.27 -15.73
CA LEU A 132 1.79 9.22 -16.48
C LEU A 132 0.83 8.30 -17.23
N LEU A 133 -0.40 8.12 -16.75
CA LEU A 133 -1.42 7.35 -17.46
C LEU A 133 -1.83 8.04 -18.75
N ARG A 134 -2.11 7.25 -19.78
CA ARG A 134 -2.87 7.68 -20.98
C ARG A 134 -4.33 7.96 -20.60
N PRO A 135 -5.05 8.80 -21.38
CA PRO A 135 -6.49 8.93 -21.20
C PRO A 135 -7.14 7.56 -21.15
N ASP A 136 -8.08 7.36 -20.22
CA ASP A 136 -8.73 6.09 -19.91
C ASP A 136 -7.78 4.95 -19.50
N GLY A 137 -6.58 5.28 -19.01
CA GLY A 137 -5.67 4.35 -18.34
C GLY A 137 -6.04 4.16 -16.88
N MET A 138 -5.63 3.03 -16.30
CA MET A 138 -5.99 2.60 -14.95
C MET A 138 -4.82 2.70 -13.99
N LEU A 139 -5.08 3.27 -12.81
CA LEU A 139 -4.24 3.13 -11.62
C LEU A 139 -4.91 2.11 -10.68
N ILE A 140 -4.19 1.09 -10.27
CA ILE A 140 -4.62 0.11 -9.27
C ILE A 140 -3.50 -0.17 -8.28
N GLY A 141 -3.82 -0.48 -7.05
CA GLY A 141 -2.80 -0.83 -6.09
C GLY A 141 -3.32 -1.29 -4.74
N ALA A 142 -2.36 -1.67 -3.88
CA ALA A 142 -2.61 -2.03 -2.50
C ALA A 142 -1.43 -1.66 -1.61
N PHE A 143 -1.71 -1.32 -0.34
CA PHE A 143 -0.69 -1.00 0.65
C PHE A 143 -1.21 -1.23 2.08
N PHE A 144 -0.31 -1.18 3.08
CA PHE A 144 -0.70 -1.30 4.49
C PHE A 144 -1.46 -0.07 4.97
N GLY A 145 -2.66 -0.29 5.49
CA GLY A 145 -3.56 0.77 5.93
C GLY A 145 -3.74 0.88 7.44
N ALA A 146 -4.41 1.94 7.84
CA ALA A 146 -4.83 2.18 9.22
C ALA A 146 -5.68 1.01 9.73
N GLY A 147 -5.50 0.69 11.00
CA GLY A 147 -6.06 -0.54 11.61
C GLY A 147 -5.03 -1.66 11.75
N SER A 148 -3.91 -1.61 11.01
CA SER A 148 -2.82 -2.56 11.16
C SER A 148 -2.09 -2.38 12.50
N LEU A 149 -1.62 -3.52 13.06
CA LEU A 149 -0.74 -3.57 14.22
C LEU A 149 -1.31 -2.92 15.50
N GLY A 150 -2.63 -2.99 15.67
CA GLY A 150 -3.31 -2.33 16.78
C GLY A 150 -2.91 -2.88 18.16
N LYS A 151 -2.73 -4.19 18.29
CA LYS A 151 -2.28 -4.80 19.55
C LYS A 151 -0.81 -4.51 19.81
N LEU A 152 0.06 -4.67 18.80
CA LEU A 152 1.48 -4.33 18.91
C LEU A 152 1.68 -2.86 19.32
N ARG A 153 0.93 -1.93 18.72
CA ARG A 153 0.98 -0.51 19.08
C ARG A 153 0.69 -0.29 20.58
N ARG A 154 -0.37 -0.90 21.10
CA ARG A 154 -0.74 -0.79 22.53
C ARG A 154 0.33 -1.39 23.44
N ILE A 155 0.86 -2.56 23.08
CA ILE A 155 1.92 -3.23 23.83
C ILE A 155 3.17 -2.35 23.90
N LEU A 156 3.61 -1.79 22.77
CA LEU A 156 4.82 -0.98 22.70
C LEU A 156 4.68 0.35 23.45
N ILE A 157 3.51 1.00 23.39
CA ILE A 157 3.23 2.22 24.16
C ILE A 157 3.26 1.91 25.67
N ALA A 158 2.60 0.85 26.11
CA ALA A 158 2.58 0.46 27.52
C ALA A 158 3.96 -0.01 28.04
N ALA A 159 4.79 -0.58 27.16
CA ALA A 159 6.13 -1.02 27.51
C ALA A 159 7.14 0.13 27.65
N ASP A 160 6.91 1.26 27.00
CA ASP A 160 7.78 2.44 27.08
C ASP A 160 7.62 3.25 28.38
N ASP A 161 6.53 2.99 29.15
CA ASP A 161 6.25 3.55 30.45
C ASP A 161 6.35 5.10 30.49
N ASP A 162 7.41 5.65 31.11
CA ASP A 162 7.59 7.11 31.31
C ASP A 162 7.89 7.90 30.03
N ARG A 163 8.20 7.24 28.94
CA ARG A 163 8.60 7.89 27.67
C ARG A 163 7.92 7.25 26.47
N PRO A 164 6.59 7.33 26.37
CA PRO A 164 5.87 6.76 25.23
C PRO A 164 6.38 7.36 23.92
N ALA A 165 6.70 6.48 22.98
CA ALA A 165 7.26 6.88 21.70
C ALA A 165 6.45 6.28 20.54
N GLN A 166 6.38 7.01 19.42
CA GLN A 166 5.68 6.55 18.21
C GLN A 166 6.51 5.48 17.48
N ARG A 167 6.33 4.23 17.89
CA ARG A 167 7.08 3.07 17.35
C ARG A 167 6.49 2.49 16.08
N ILE A 168 5.25 2.84 15.77
CA ILE A 168 4.57 2.51 14.51
C ILE A 168 4.15 3.85 13.89
N HIS A 169 4.60 4.10 12.66
CA HIS A 169 4.28 5.33 11.95
C HIS A 169 2.77 5.41 11.63
N PRO A 170 2.23 6.61 11.36
CA PRO A 170 0.85 6.78 10.96
C PRO A 170 0.59 6.10 9.60
N LEU A 171 -0.57 5.49 9.46
CA LEU A 171 -1.03 4.84 8.24
C LEU A 171 -2.31 5.52 7.76
N VAL A 172 -2.52 5.51 6.45
CA VAL A 172 -3.70 6.08 5.79
C VAL A 172 -4.90 5.15 6.00
N ASP A 173 -6.08 5.71 6.23
CA ASP A 173 -7.32 4.95 6.26
C ASP A 173 -8.02 4.91 4.89
N VAL A 174 -8.98 3.97 4.73
CA VAL A 174 -9.65 3.73 3.46
C VAL A 174 -10.47 4.94 2.96
N ARG A 175 -11.06 5.72 3.86
CA ARG A 175 -11.84 6.92 3.49
C ARG A 175 -10.92 8.01 2.97
N ALA A 176 -9.83 8.26 3.71
CA ALA A 176 -8.80 9.21 3.28
C ALA A 176 -8.22 8.82 1.90
N MET A 177 -8.03 7.52 1.63
CA MET A 177 -7.57 7.07 0.31
C MET A 177 -8.59 7.36 -0.79
N GLY A 178 -9.87 7.11 -0.58
CA GLY A 178 -10.93 7.47 -1.52
C GLY A 178 -10.99 8.97 -1.83
N ASP A 179 -10.86 9.81 -0.80
CA ASP A 179 -10.80 11.26 -0.94
C ASP A 179 -9.53 11.71 -1.71
N LEU A 180 -8.39 11.08 -1.45
CA LEU A 180 -7.13 11.37 -2.14
C LEU A 180 -7.19 11.03 -3.63
N LEU A 181 -7.78 9.90 -4.02
CA LEU A 181 -7.99 9.52 -5.42
C LEU A 181 -8.84 10.57 -6.15
N SER A 182 -9.94 10.97 -5.52
CA SER A 182 -10.85 12.00 -6.07
C SER A 182 -10.14 13.35 -6.21
N ARG A 183 -9.38 13.79 -5.19
CA ARG A 183 -8.61 15.04 -5.21
C ARG A 183 -7.45 14.99 -6.20
N ALA A 184 -6.84 13.84 -6.42
CA ALA A 184 -5.85 13.65 -7.47
C ALA A 184 -6.46 13.73 -8.89
N GLY A 185 -7.80 13.80 -9.01
CA GLY A 185 -8.53 13.93 -10.27
C GLY A 185 -8.65 12.61 -11.04
N LEU A 186 -8.63 11.48 -10.35
CA LEU A 186 -8.96 10.18 -10.92
C LEU A 186 -10.47 10.04 -11.04
N ALA A 187 -10.95 9.47 -12.13
CA ALA A 187 -12.34 9.12 -12.35
C ALA A 187 -12.64 7.73 -11.77
N LEU A 188 -13.91 7.48 -11.43
CA LEU A 188 -14.42 6.21 -10.93
C LEU A 188 -13.57 5.65 -9.77
N PRO A 189 -13.21 6.48 -8.75
CA PRO A 189 -12.34 6.05 -7.69
C PRO A 189 -13.02 4.98 -6.83
N VAL A 190 -12.29 3.91 -6.55
CA VAL A 190 -12.68 2.84 -5.62
C VAL A 190 -11.60 2.70 -4.57
N ALA A 191 -11.98 2.62 -3.31
CA ALA A 191 -11.10 2.26 -2.22
C ALA A 191 -11.85 1.33 -1.28
N ASP A 192 -11.24 0.22 -0.93
CA ASP A 192 -11.75 -0.75 0.03
C ASP A 192 -10.63 -1.28 0.93
N ALA A 193 -10.99 -2.00 1.97
CA ALA A 193 -10.04 -2.52 2.93
C ALA A 193 -10.35 -3.98 3.25
N ASP A 194 -9.32 -4.82 3.20
CA ASP A 194 -9.35 -6.20 3.67
C ASP A 194 -8.55 -6.33 4.97
N ILE A 195 -9.05 -7.10 5.92
CA ILE A 195 -8.43 -7.29 7.23
C ILE A 195 -7.98 -8.75 7.35
N LEU A 196 -6.66 -8.94 7.39
CA LEU A 196 -6.07 -10.24 7.65
C LEU A 196 -5.66 -10.34 9.12
N THR A 197 -6.07 -11.43 9.76
CA THR A 197 -5.64 -11.74 11.12
C THR A 197 -4.54 -12.79 11.10
N VAL A 198 -3.38 -12.43 11.61
CA VAL A 198 -2.21 -13.32 11.70
C VAL A 198 -1.93 -13.63 13.16
N ARG A 199 -1.65 -14.91 13.48
CA ARG A 199 -1.43 -15.36 14.84
C ARG A 199 0.04 -15.63 15.10
N TYR A 200 0.60 -14.95 16.09
CA TYR A 200 2.02 -15.02 16.46
C TYR A 200 2.21 -15.67 17.82
N GLY A 201 3.11 -16.64 17.90
CA GLY A 201 3.48 -17.32 19.16
C GLY A 201 4.45 -16.52 20.04
N SER A 202 5.02 -15.42 19.54
CA SER A 202 5.90 -14.53 20.32
C SER A 202 5.98 -13.14 19.71
N LEU A 203 6.31 -12.15 20.54
CA LEU A 203 6.62 -10.79 20.09
C LEU A 203 7.78 -10.78 19.08
N PHE A 204 8.79 -11.61 19.29
CA PHE A 204 9.96 -11.67 18.41
C PHE A 204 9.64 -12.21 17.03
N ALA A 205 8.72 -13.19 16.92
CA ALA A 205 8.26 -13.69 15.64
C ALA A 205 7.54 -12.59 14.83
N LEU A 206 6.63 -11.84 15.47
CA LEU A 206 5.97 -10.70 14.85
C LEU A 206 6.97 -9.63 14.39
N LEU A 207 7.92 -9.25 15.25
CA LEU A 207 8.93 -8.25 14.89
C LEU A 207 9.88 -8.74 13.79
N ALA A 208 10.18 -10.04 13.75
CA ALA A 208 11.00 -10.65 12.69
C ALA A 208 10.30 -10.58 11.32
N ASP A 209 9.01 -10.92 11.27
CA ASP A 209 8.21 -10.82 10.04
C ASP A 209 8.12 -9.38 9.54
N LEU A 210 7.77 -8.43 10.43
CA LEU A 210 7.73 -7.00 10.06
C LEU A 210 9.07 -6.51 9.50
N ARG A 211 10.17 -6.96 10.10
CA ARG A 211 11.51 -6.62 9.62
C ARG A 211 11.83 -7.26 8.27
N ALA A 212 11.44 -8.51 8.08
CA ALA A 212 11.71 -9.27 6.85
C ALA A 212 10.86 -8.76 5.67
N MET A 213 9.63 -8.34 5.90
CA MET A 213 8.76 -7.75 4.87
C MET A 213 8.98 -6.24 4.64
N GLY A 214 9.95 -5.63 5.32
CA GLY A 214 10.24 -4.19 5.16
C GLY A 214 9.24 -3.25 5.84
N ALA A 215 8.32 -3.76 6.66
CA ALA A 215 7.25 -3.00 7.32
C ALA A 215 7.67 -2.40 8.70
N GLY A 216 8.91 -1.93 8.82
CA GLY A 216 9.39 -1.26 10.02
C GLY A 216 8.91 0.19 10.14
N ASN A 217 9.31 0.85 11.21
CA ASN A 217 9.02 2.28 11.39
C ASN A 217 9.87 3.15 10.45
N MET A 218 9.21 3.91 9.57
CA MET A 218 9.84 4.73 8.54
C MET A 218 9.94 6.22 8.90
N LEU A 219 9.62 6.61 10.14
CA LEU A 219 9.69 8.02 10.57
C LEU A 219 11.09 8.61 10.33
N ALA A 220 11.13 9.87 9.88
CA ALA A 220 12.37 10.63 9.69
C ALA A 220 13.08 10.87 11.03
N SER A 221 12.31 11.09 12.09
CA SER A 221 12.79 11.14 13.48
C SER A 221 12.35 9.87 14.21
N PRO A 222 13.13 8.79 14.15
CA PRO A 222 12.75 7.54 14.81
C PRO A 222 12.82 7.70 16.33
N PRO A 223 11.95 6.98 17.06
CA PRO A 223 12.07 6.93 18.51
C PRO A 223 13.41 6.30 18.94
N PRO A 224 13.87 6.57 20.16
CA PRO A 224 15.04 5.89 20.70
C PRO A 224 14.83 4.36 20.70
N PRO A 225 15.90 3.57 20.62
CA PRO A 225 15.79 2.12 20.71
C PRO A 225 15.06 1.68 21.97
N LEU A 226 14.34 0.55 21.89
CA LEU A 226 13.76 -0.09 23.08
C LEU A 226 14.89 -0.47 24.05
N THR A 227 14.73 -0.09 25.32
CA THR A 227 15.62 -0.57 26.37
C THR A 227 15.38 -2.06 26.61
N ARG A 228 16.34 -2.73 27.25
CA ARG A 228 16.15 -4.13 27.67
C ARG A 228 14.93 -4.27 28.58
N ALA A 229 14.73 -3.34 29.51
CA ALA A 229 13.58 -3.34 30.41
C ALA A 229 12.26 -3.17 29.65
N SER A 230 12.18 -2.19 28.71
CA SER A 230 11.00 -2.01 27.85
C SER A 230 10.71 -3.25 26.99
N LEU A 231 11.75 -3.91 26.47
CA LEU A 231 11.57 -5.13 25.67
C LEU A 231 11.05 -6.30 26.54
N MET A 232 11.53 -6.46 27.76
CA MET A 232 11.01 -7.47 28.71
C MET A 232 9.54 -7.20 29.01
N ARG A 233 9.18 -5.95 29.37
CA ARG A 233 7.78 -5.56 29.59
C ARG A 233 6.90 -5.81 28.37
N ALA A 234 7.38 -5.47 27.16
CA ALA A 234 6.64 -5.74 25.93
C ALA A 234 6.39 -7.24 25.73
N THR A 235 7.34 -8.08 26.07
CA THR A 235 7.19 -9.55 25.98
C THR A 235 6.17 -10.08 26.98
N GLU A 236 6.16 -9.55 28.21
CA GLU A 236 5.17 -9.89 29.22
C GLU A 236 3.77 -9.44 28.82
N LEU A 237 3.62 -8.20 28.34
CA LEU A 237 2.35 -7.67 27.85
C LEU A 237 1.84 -8.43 26.62
N PHE A 238 2.74 -8.89 25.76
CA PHE A 238 2.40 -9.75 24.64
C PHE A 238 1.81 -11.08 25.12
N ALA A 239 2.45 -11.72 26.10
CA ALA A 239 1.96 -12.96 26.68
C ALA A 239 0.60 -12.79 27.38
N GLN A 240 0.40 -11.68 28.10
CA GLN A 240 -0.88 -11.35 28.75
C GLN A 240 -2.02 -11.08 27.74
N ALA A 241 -1.68 -10.53 26.57
CA ALA A 241 -2.65 -10.23 25.49
C ALA A 241 -2.88 -11.42 24.56
N SER A 242 -2.17 -12.54 24.76
CA SER A 242 -2.30 -13.75 23.97
C SER A 242 -3.53 -14.55 24.37
N ASP A 243 -4.08 -15.31 23.42
CA ASP A 243 -5.19 -16.24 23.63
C ASP A 243 -4.77 -17.42 24.52
N ALA A 244 -5.71 -18.28 24.89
CA ALA A 244 -5.47 -19.44 25.76
C ALA A 244 -4.41 -20.45 25.22
N ASP A 245 -4.17 -20.44 23.90
CA ASP A 245 -3.14 -21.25 23.25
C ASP A 245 -1.77 -20.55 23.15
N GLY A 246 -1.60 -19.40 23.83
CA GLY A 246 -0.35 -18.64 23.90
C GLY A 246 -0.03 -17.83 22.64
N LYS A 247 -0.97 -17.66 21.69
CA LYS A 247 -0.78 -16.88 20.47
C LYS A 247 -1.53 -15.55 20.52
N LEU A 248 -0.89 -14.49 20.05
CA LEU A 248 -1.51 -13.20 19.83
C LEU A 248 -2.03 -13.10 18.40
N SER A 249 -3.32 -12.80 18.25
CA SER A 249 -3.93 -12.49 16.94
C SER A 249 -3.73 -11.02 16.63
N GLU A 250 -2.91 -10.68 15.63
CA GLU A 250 -2.68 -9.31 15.18
C GLU A 250 -3.35 -9.07 13.83
N ASN A 251 -3.92 -7.89 13.64
CA ASN A 251 -4.59 -7.51 12.41
C ASN A 251 -3.66 -6.71 11.49
N PHE A 252 -3.74 -7.04 10.21
CA PHE A 252 -3.16 -6.26 9.12
C PHE A 252 -4.28 -5.81 8.19
N THR A 253 -4.42 -4.51 8.02
CA THR A 253 -5.38 -3.93 7.08
C THR A 253 -4.65 -3.66 5.77
N LEU A 254 -5.14 -4.23 4.67
CA LEU A 254 -4.68 -3.95 3.31
C LEU A 254 -5.70 -3.01 2.68
N ILE A 255 -5.26 -1.83 2.27
CA ILE A 255 -6.09 -0.90 1.50
C ILE A 255 -5.84 -1.17 0.03
N HIS A 256 -6.89 -1.55 -0.67
CA HIS A 256 -6.95 -1.67 -2.11
C HIS A 256 -7.56 -0.41 -2.69
N PHE A 257 -7.06 0.03 -3.83
CA PHE A 257 -7.58 1.20 -4.51
C PHE A 257 -7.47 1.07 -6.02
N ALA A 258 -8.39 1.71 -6.72
CA ALA A 258 -8.35 1.86 -8.16
C ALA A 258 -8.94 3.20 -8.58
N GLY A 259 -8.52 3.67 -9.76
CA GLY A 259 -9.08 4.85 -10.40
C GLY A 259 -8.59 4.95 -11.83
N TRP A 260 -9.27 5.74 -12.63
CA TRP A 260 -8.99 5.89 -14.04
C TRP A 260 -8.56 7.31 -14.36
N LYS A 261 -7.67 7.49 -15.31
CA LYS A 261 -7.46 8.82 -15.88
C LYS A 261 -8.72 9.23 -16.65
N PRO A 262 -9.28 10.42 -16.37
CA PRO A 262 -10.49 10.87 -17.05
C PRO A 262 -10.38 10.85 -18.58
N ASP A 263 -11.41 10.35 -19.24
CA ASP A 263 -11.58 10.37 -20.70
C ASP A 263 -13.05 10.61 -21.04
N PRO A 264 -13.37 11.33 -22.16
CA PRO A 264 -14.74 11.56 -22.58
C PRO A 264 -15.56 10.31 -22.88
N SER A 265 -14.91 9.17 -23.19
CA SER A 265 -15.56 7.88 -23.46
C SER A 265 -16.09 7.18 -22.21
N GLN A 266 -15.65 7.60 -21.02
CA GLN A 266 -16.06 6.99 -19.77
C GLN A 266 -17.53 7.25 -19.43
N PRO A 267 -18.21 6.29 -18.76
CA PRO A 267 -19.59 6.48 -18.31
C PRO A 267 -19.72 7.72 -17.42
N LYS A 268 -20.66 8.58 -17.74
CA LYS A 268 -20.97 9.75 -16.92
C LYS A 268 -22.16 9.46 -16.03
N PRO A 269 -22.18 9.94 -14.79
CA PRO A 269 -23.38 9.86 -13.96
C PRO A 269 -24.57 10.48 -14.68
N ALA A 270 -25.71 9.80 -14.65
CA ALA A 270 -26.94 10.36 -15.19
C ALA A 270 -27.29 11.66 -14.47
N ARG A 271 -27.81 12.64 -15.20
CA ARG A 271 -28.26 13.91 -14.57
C ARG A 271 -29.37 13.62 -13.58
N ARG A 272 -29.37 14.31 -12.44
CA ARG A 272 -30.49 14.23 -11.48
C ARG A 272 -31.80 14.51 -12.20
N GLY A 273 -32.78 13.64 -12.04
CA GLY A 273 -34.10 13.77 -12.69
C GLY A 273 -34.16 13.25 -14.14
N SER A 274 -33.10 12.63 -14.69
CA SER A 274 -33.09 12.04 -16.03
C SER A 274 -33.61 10.60 -16.10
N ALA A 275 -34.10 10.06 -14.97
CA ALA A 275 -34.68 8.72 -14.96
C ALA A 275 -35.96 8.69 -15.84
N ALA A 276 -35.88 8.01 -16.98
CA ALA A 276 -36.97 7.87 -17.95
C ALA A 276 -37.90 6.68 -17.61
N VAL A 277 -37.53 5.81 -16.70
CA VAL A 277 -38.29 4.61 -16.33
C VAL A 277 -38.37 4.53 -14.80
N SER A 278 -39.59 4.32 -14.28
CA SER A 278 -39.81 4.06 -12.86
C SER A 278 -39.15 2.75 -12.45
N LEU A 279 -38.47 2.74 -11.28
CA LEU A 279 -37.88 1.52 -10.72
C LEU A 279 -38.93 0.41 -10.57
N VAL A 280 -40.15 0.77 -10.21
CA VAL A 280 -41.29 -0.16 -10.08
C VAL A 280 -41.64 -0.82 -11.41
N ASP A 281 -41.64 -0.06 -12.51
CA ASP A 281 -41.92 -0.58 -13.86
C ASP A 281 -40.75 -1.42 -14.41
N ALA A 282 -39.52 -1.06 -14.08
CA ALA A 282 -38.34 -1.84 -14.46
C ALA A 282 -38.29 -3.21 -13.75
N LEU A 283 -38.72 -3.27 -12.49
CA LEU A 283 -38.78 -4.52 -11.70
C LEU A 283 -39.97 -5.41 -12.09
N ARG A 284 -41.06 -4.85 -12.62
CA ARG A 284 -42.23 -5.61 -13.10
C ARG A 284 -42.02 -6.25 -14.48
N ARG A 285 -41.04 -5.84 -15.25
CA ARG A 285 -40.70 -6.36 -16.60
C ARG A 285 -39.82 -7.62 -16.60
N LYS A 286 -39.61 -8.26 -15.46
CA LYS A 286 -38.89 -9.53 -15.35
C LYS A 286 -39.85 -10.69 -15.13
N ASP A 287 -40.73 -10.93 -16.09
CA ASP A 287 -41.47 -12.18 -16.30
C ASP A 287 -41.44 -12.51 -17.79
#